data_5d8d49ca4fcaa54ba7bb577e85a42415
#
_entry.id   5d8d49ca4fcaa54ba7bb577e85a42415
#
_cell.length_a   1.000
_cell.length_b   1.000
_cell.length_c   1.000
_cell.angle_alpha   90.00
_cell.angle_beta   90.00
_cell.angle_gamma   90.00
#
_symmetry.space_group_name_H-M   'P 1'
#
loop_
_entity.id
_entity.type
_entity.pdbx_description
1 polymer ?
#
loop_
_entity_poly.entity_id
_entity_poly.type
_entity_poly.pdbx_seq_one_letter_code
_entity_poly.pdbx_strand_id
1 'polypeptide(L)'
;MTTGESAGPELVLGPMLRYVSETEATIWVETDRKCQVEVLGRGAPTFEVAGHHYGLVVIDGLAPGSEHEYQVMLDGTVRWPLPDNGLPPSVLRTLGQGRAARLAFGSCRVAEIGPGGSEGTDALAACAAMLADCTRDRWPDVLLMIGDQVYADEPGPATRRFIADHRAARPGLNAPPGEVADFEEYCALYWEAWSDPAVRWLFSVVPTAMIFDDHDVHDDWNISGSWRSDFMAKPWWSRRIESAYQSYWVYQHLGNLSPAELAGDETWGKVRGQGDAAPVLAELAHRADQRASGIRWSFARTFSTTGGKIRLVMLDSRSRRVVDGPRLMADEGEWQWLTESVAGDWAHVVIATSVPPLLPRGIHTLEAWTERICGGTWGRRAARLGERLRRAVDLEHWPSFGTSFAQLELLLTELATGRHAANGEPPVTVTIISGDIHHSYLTAVDLPRAVRTGTGSAARVSAVYEAVCSPFHQAMPPKMRYAQGLASSAVSGLIGTAVATLAGARVPTLKWRITEGPWFQNMIAVLEFDGPAARLRFDRATTDTSGTPHLTAACEASLS
;
A
#
# COMPACT_ATOMS: atom_id res chain seq x y z
N MET A 1 6.73 53.21 -1.70
CA MET A 1 5.56 52.33 -1.42
C MET A 1 5.33 51.49 -2.66
N THR A 2 6.02 50.39 -2.76
CA THR A 2 5.78 49.34 -3.75
C THR A 2 4.72 48.44 -3.13
N THR A 3 3.50 48.50 -3.68
CA THR A 3 2.45 47.52 -3.41
C THR A 3 2.99 46.15 -3.77
N GLY A 4 3.30 45.32 -2.76
CA GLY A 4 3.64 43.93 -2.97
C GLY A 4 2.44 43.24 -3.65
N GLU A 5 2.59 42.89 -4.92
CA GLU A 5 1.71 41.95 -5.58
C GLU A 5 1.73 40.68 -4.70
N SER A 6 0.58 40.32 -4.16
CA SER A 6 0.48 39.04 -3.45
C SER A 6 0.84 37.95 -4.47
N ALA A 7 1.91 37.23 -4.22
CA ALA A 7 2.27 36.09 -5.05
C ALA A 7 1.02 35.20 -5.21
N GLY A 8 0.73 34.76 -6.45
CA GLY A 8 -0.41 33.88 -6.74
C GLY A 8 -0.28 32.55 -5.98
N PRO A 9 -1.28 31.65 -6.09
CA PRO A 9 -1.24 30.36 -5.40
C PRO A 9 -0.05 29.52 -5.84
N GLU A 10 0.49 28.73 -4.91
CA GLU A 10 1.66 27.85 -5.10
C GLU A 10 1.30 26.38 -4.83
N LEU A 11 1.99 25.47 -5.51
CA LEU A 11 1.89 24.03 -5.23
C LEU A 11 2.70 23.69 -3.98
N VAL A 12 2.06 23.12 -2.97
CA VAL A 12 2.69 22.54 -1.78
C VAL A 12 3.19 21.13 -2.10
N LEU A 13 2.26 20.25 -2.57
CA LEU A 13 2.57 18.88 -3.01
C LEU A 13 1.87 18.56 -4.33
N GLY A 14 2.33 17.50 -4.97
CA GLY A 14 1.84 17.08 -6.28
C GLY A 14 2.54 17.83 -7.43
N PRO A 15 2.04 17.70 -8.68
CA PRO A 15 0.86 16.88 -9.02
C PRO A 15 1.11 15.39 -8.83
N MET A 16 0.07 14.66 -8.44
CA MET A 16 0.06 13.20 -8.42
C MET A 16 -0.95 12.67 -9.43
N LEU A 17 -0.48 11.89 -10.38
CA LEU A 17 -1.34 11.10 -11.25
C LEU A 17 -1.89 9.94 -10.43
N ARG A 18 -3.22 9.85 -10.29
CA ARG A 18 -3.84 8.90 -9.38
C ARG A 18 -4.58 7.78 -10.13
N TYR A 19 -5.82 7.96 -10.41
CA TYR A 19 -6.56 6.99 -11.24
C TYR A 19 -6.27 7.24 -12.72
N VAL A 20 -6.07 6.16 -13.48
CA VAL A 20 -6.03 6.20 -14.94
C VAL A 20 -6.77 4.99 -15.50
N SER A 21 -7.61 5.24 -16.49
CA SER A 21 -8.28 4.23 -17.32
C SER A 21 -7.90 4.36 -18.78
N GLU A 22 -8.67 3.75 -19.66
CA GLU A 22 -8.51 3.93 -21.11
C GLU A 22 -8.93 5.34 -21.58
N THR A 23 -9.86 6.01 -20.86
CA THR A 23 -10.48 7.27 -21.30
C THR A 23 -10.53 8.38 -20.26
N GLU A 24 -10.11 8.10 -19.03
CA GLU A 24 -10.22 9.01 -17.90
C GLU A 24 -8.97 8.96 -17.02
N ALA A 25 -8.69 10.08 -16.35
CA ALA A 25 -7.63 10.17 -15.34
C ALA A 25 -8.02 11.14 -14.22
N THR A 26 -7.35 11.02 -13.06
CA THR A 26 -7.43 12.01 -11.99
C THR A 26 -6.04 12.48 -11.61
N ILE A 27 -5.91 13.78 -11.35
CA ILE A 27 -4.68 14.42 -10.86
C ILE A 27 -4.99 15.13 -9.56
N TRP A 28 -4.24 14.80 -8.53
CA TRP A 28 -4.33 15.36 -7.19
C TRP A 28 -3.22 16.38 -6.95
N VAL A 29 -3.54 17.47 -6.25
CA VAL A 29 -2.60 18.52 -5.82
C VAL A 29 -2.94 19.03 -4.42
N GLU A 30 -1.94 19.54 -3.70
CA GLU A 30 -2.07 20.40 -2.53
C GLU A 30 -1.52 21.79 -2.84
N THR A 31 -2.24 22.85 -2.40
CA THR A 31 -1.91 24.24 -2.66
C THR A 31 -1.85 25.04 -1.36
N ASP A 32 -1.11 26.15 -1.36
CA ASP A 32 -0.93 27.01 -0.20
C ASP A 32 -2.19 27.82 0.17
N ARG A 33 -3.13 27.92 -0.77
CA ARG A 33 -4.40 28.66 -0.61
C ARG A 33 -5.44 28.19 -1.60
N LYS A 34 -6.69 28.60 -1.35
CA LYS A 34 -7.82 28.36 -2.25
C LYS A 34 -7.54 28.92 -3.64
N CYS A 35 -7.73 28.10 -4.67
CA CYS A 35 -7.55 28.49 -6.07
C CYS A 35 -8.30 27.54 -7.02
N GLN A 36 -8.28 27.89 -8.31
CA GLN A 36 -8.71 27.01 -9.39
C GLN A 36 -7.50 26.24 -9.94
N VAL A 37 -7.59 24.92 -9.94
CA VAL A 37 -6.58 24.03 -10.53
C VAL A 37 -7.01 23.66 -11.93
N GLU A 38 -6.11 23.78 -12.91
CA GLU A 38 -6.39 23.40 -14.30
C GLU A 38 -5.29 22.49 -14.85
N VAL A 39 -5.71 21.39 -15.51
CA VAL A 39 -4.85 20.41 -16.19
C VAL A 39 -5.52 19.97 -17.48
N LEU A 40 -4.81 20.02 -18.62
CA LEU A 40 -5.33 19.62 -19.96
C LEU A 40 -6.71 20.24 -20.29
N GLY A 41 -6.92 21.51 -19.90
CA GLY A 41 -8.17 22.22 -20.14
C GLY A 41 -9.35 21.74 -19.29
N ARG A 42 -9.13 20.92 -18.28
CA ARG A 42 -10.10 20.55 -17.24
C ARG A 42 -9.75 21.25 -15.94
N GLY A 43 -10.74 21.79 -15.27
CA GLY A 43 -10.56 22.59 -14.05
C GLY A 43 -11.37 22.06 -12.88
N ALA A 44 -10.81 22.23 -11.67
CA ALA A 44 -11.50 21.97 -10.41
C ALA A 44 -11.12 23.03 -9.37
N PRO A 45 -12.08 23.55 -8.58
CA PRO A 45 -11.74 24.36 -7.42
C PRO A 45 -11.09 23.47 -6.34
N THR A 46 -10.18 24.06 -5.57
CA THR A 46 -9.68 23.40 -4.37
C THR A 46 -10.77 23.34 -3.29
N PHE A 47 -10.75 22.26 -2.49
CA PHE A 47 -11.50 22.13 -1.24
C PHE A 47 -10.56 22.33 -0.06
N GLU A 48 -11.12 22.72 1.07
CA GLU A 48 -10.35 23.02 2.28
C GLU A 48 -10.58 21.94 3.33
N VAL A 49 -9.50 21.55 4.02
CA VAL A 49 -9.53 20.70 5.23
C VAL A 49 -8.59 21.31 6.26
N ALA A 50 -9.16 21.82 7.35
CA ALA A 50 -8.41 22.40 8.48
C ALA A 50 -7.37 23.47 8.07
N GLY A 51 -7.69 24.30 7.06
CA GLY A 51 -6.83 25.38 6.57
C GLY A 51 -5.88 24.98 5.43
N HIS A 52 -5.81 23.68 5.07
CA HIS A 52 -5.07 23.19 3.90
C HIS A 52 -6.00 23.07 2.69
N HIS A 53 -5.46 23.27 1.50
CA HIS A 53 -6.24 23.31 0.26
C HIS A 53 -5.79 22.22 -0.71
N TYR A 54 -6.73 21.42 -1.17
CA TYR A 54 -6.49 20.26 -2.03
C TYR A 54 -7.34 20.33 -3.29
N GLY A 55 -6.80 19.86 -4.40
CA GLY A 55 -7.53 19.77 -5.66
C GLY A 55 -7.48 18.35 -6.23
N LEU A 56 -8.60 17.90 -6.78
CA LEU A 56 -8.67 16.68 -7.58
C LEU A 56 -9.32 17.02 -8.92
N VAL A 57 -8.51 17.04 -9.97
CA VAL A 57 -8.96 17.30 -11.34
C VAL A 57 -9.30 15.99 -12.02
N VAL A 58 -10.54 15.85 -12.47
CA VAL A 58 -10.99 14.74 -13.30
C VAL A 58 -10.82 15.11 -14.76
N ILE A 59 -10.10 14.28 -15.51
CA ILE A 59 -9.83 14.44 -16.94
C ILE A 59 -10.54 13.31 -17.66
N ASP A 60 -11.50 13.64 -18.51
CA ASP A 60 -12.32 12.70 -19.27
C ASP A 60 -12.16 12.92 -20.79
N GLY A 61 -12.70 11.99 -21.58
CA GLY A 61 -12.70 12.08 -23.03
C GLY A 61 -11.33 11.85 -23.68
N LEU A 62 -10.41 11.21 -22.97
CA LEU A 62 -9.10 10.83 -23.50
C LEU A 62 -9.22 9.66 -24.48
N ALA A 63 -8.30 9.55 -25.45
CA ALA A 63 -8.22 8.40 -26.33
C ALA A 63 -7.49 7.24 -25.64
N PRO A 64 -7.93 5.99 -25.81
CA PRO A 64 -7.22 4.81 -25.28
C PRO A 64 -5.79 4.70 -25.84
N GLY A 65 -4.82 4.36 -24.97
CA GLY A 65 -3.43 4.18 -25.35
C GLY A 65 -2.73 5.47 -25.82
N SER A 66 -3.23 6.64 -25.43
CA SER A 66 -2.68 7.94 -25.80
C SER A 66 -1.76 8.51 -24.72
N GLU A 67 -0.89 9.46 -25.13
CA GLU A 67 0.03 10.16 -24.25
C GLU A 67 -0.24 11.67 -24.35
N HIS A 68 -0.29 12.33 -23.20
CA HIS A 68 -0.58 13.75 -23.09
C HIS A 68 0.45 14.41 -22.16
N GLU A 69 1.35 15.21 -22.72
CA GLU A 69 2.18 16.10 -21.88
C GLU A 69 1.28 17.15 -21.24
N TYR A 70 1.49 17.39 -19.95
CA TYR A 70 0.64 18.29 -19.22
C TYR A 70 1.40 19.24 -18.29
N GLN A 71 0.74 20.32 -17.99
CA GLN A 71 1.14 21.32 -17.00
C GLN A 71 0.01 21.45 -15.98
N VAL A 72 0.33 21.91 -14.78
CA VAL A 72 -0.67 22.34 -13.80
C VAL A 72 -0.65 23.85 -13.70
N MET A 73 -1.81 24.45 -13.91
CA MET A 73 -2.01 25.87 -13.71
C MET A 73 -2.85 26.10 -12.44
N LEU A 74 -2.47 27.12 -11.68
CA LEU A 74 -3.23 27.62 -10.54
C LEU A 74 -3.65 29.06 -10.87
N ASP A 75 -4.96 29.31 -10.91
CA ASP A 75 -5.56 30.60 -11.32
C ASP A 75 -4.96 31.12 -12.64
N GLY A 76 -4.78 30.21 -13.62
CA GLY A 76 -4.24 30.55 -14.94
C GLY A 76 -2.71 30.73 -15.00
N THR A 77 -1.99 30.54 -13.88
CA THR A 77 -0.52 30.61 -13.84
C THR A 77 0.07 29.20 -13.76
N VAL A 78 1.02 28.88 -14.66
CA VAL A 78 1.72 27.59 -14.66
C VAL A 78 2.56 27.46 -13.38
N ARG A 79 2.34 26.38 -12.62
CA ARG A 79 3.06 26.03 -11.39
C ARG A 79 3.77 24.68 -11.47
N TRP A 80 3.46 23.87 -12.47
CA TRP A 80 4.16 22.62 -12.77
C TRP A 80 4.34 22.48 -14.28
N PRO A 81 5.51 22.04 -14.77
CA PRO A 81 6.67 21.55 -14.02
C PRO A 81 7.39 22.66 -13.25
N LEU A 82 8.13 22.27 -12.20
CA LEU A 82 9.00 23.20 -11.48
C LEU A 82 10.12 23.69 -12.42
N PRO A 83 10.50 24.96 -12.37
CA PRO A 83 11.61 25.48 -13.14
C PRO A 83 12.91 24.69 -12.87
N ASP A 84 13.71 24.45 -13.90
CA ASP A 84 15.07 23.93 -13.83
C ASP A 84 15.26 22.61 -13.04
N ASN A 85 14.23 21.75 -12.98
CA ASN A 85 14.30 20.48 -12.26
C ASN A 85 15.11 19.39 -12.98
N GLY A 86 15.52 19.63 -14.24
CA GLY A 86 16.32 18.68 -15.03
C GLY A 86 15.60 17.38 -15.43
N LEU A 87 14.31 17.23 -15.08
CA LEU A 87 13.49 16.04 -15.35
C LEU A 87 12.66 16.21 -16.63
N PRO A 88 12.29 15.13 -17.32
CA PRO A 88 11.44 15.19 -18.50
C PRO A 88 10.06 15.80 -18.19
N PRO A 89 9.33 16.33 -19.18
CA PRO A 89 7.95 16.78 -19.01
C PRO A 89 7.06 15.67 -18.43
N SER A 90 6.11 16.07 -17.58
CA SER A 90 5.12 15.14 -17.06
C SER A 90 4.14 14.72 -18.14
N VAL A 91 3.86 13.41 -18.20
CA VAL A 91 3.03 12.79 -19.22
C VAL A 91 1.97 11.92 -18.57
N LEU A 92 0.72 12.16 -18.90
CA LEU A 92 -0.40 11.28 -18.62
C LEU A 92 -0.49 10.26 -19.75
N ARG A 93 -0.44 8.96 -19.42
CA ARG A 93 -0.57 7.85 -20.36
C ARG A 93 -1.84 7.08 -20.04
N THR A 94 -2.81 7.07 -20.96
CA THR A 94 -4.02 6.25 -20.79
C THR A 94 -3.72 4.77 -20.98
N LEU A 95 -4.50 3.91 -20.33
CA LEU A 95 -4.44 2.49 -20.59
C LEU A 95 -4.88 2.20 -22.03
N GLY A 96 -4.26 1.20 -22.66
CA GLY A 96 -4.54 0.81 -24.03
C GLY A 96 -4.66 -0.69 -24.15
N GLN A 97 -5.50 -1.15 -25.08
CA GLN A 97 -5.61 -2.57 -25.41
C GLN A 97 -4.40 -3.01 -26.26
N GLY A 98 -4.07 -4.28 -26.16
CA GLY A 98 -3.06 -4.88 -27.05
C GLY A 98 -1.60 -4.63 -26.65
N ARG A 99 -1.33 -4.21 -25.42
CA ARG A 99 0.02 -4.10 -24.84
C ARG A 99 0.14 -4.83 -23.52
N ALA A 100 1.36 -5.08 -23.09
CA ALA A 100 1.63 -5.61 -21.75
C ALA A 100 1.18 -4.61 -20.67
N ALA A 101 0.65 -5.11 -19.55
CA ALA A 101 0.37 -4.31 -18.37
C ALA A 101 1.50 -4.49 -17.35
N ARG A 102 1.97 -3.38 -16.76
CA ARG A 102 3.05 -3.36 -15.77
C ARG A 102 2.58 -2.73 -14.47
N LEU A 103 2.62 -3.52 -13.39
CA LEU A 103 2.25 -3.11 -12.05
C LEU A 103 3.52 -3.06 -11.20
N ALA A 104 4.02 -1.87 -10.90
CA ALA A 104 5.10 -1.68 -9.93
C ALA A 104 4.52 -1.68 -8.52
N PHE A 105 5.24 -2.24 -7.53
CA PHE A 105 4.74 -2.27 -6.16
C PHE A 105 5.88 -2.37 -5.13
N GLY A 106 5.54 -2.02 -3.89
CA GLY A 106 6.34 -2.17 -2.68
C GLY A 106 5.73 -1.38 -1.52
N SER A 107 6.43 -1.32 -0.39
CA SER A 107 5.97 -0.72 0.86
C SER A 107 7.11 -0.10 1.66
N CYS A 108 6.81 0.46 2.83
CA CYS A 108 7.77 0.87 3.85
C CYS A 108 8.79 1.88 3.34
N ARG A 109 8.41 3.16 3.40
CA ARG A 109 9.27 4.26 2.96
C ARG A 109 9.42 5.32 4.04
N VAL A 110 10.53 5.28 4.76
CA VAL A 110 10.93 6.35 5.66
C VAL A 110 11.38 7.57 4.86
N ALA A 111 10.87 8.73 5.21
CA ALA A 111 11.30 9.99 4.63
C ALA A 111 12.64 10.42 5.22
N GLU A 112 13.69 10.51 4.39
CA GLU A 112 14.97 11.06 4.76
C GLU A 112 15.39 12.07 3.69
N ILE A 113 15.36 13.36 4.05
CA ILE A 113 15.73 14.42 3.12
C ILE A 113 17.23 14.68 3.21
N GLY A 114 17.96 14.37 2.12
CA GLY A 114 19.36 14.74 1.95
C GLY A 114 20.28 13.55 1.59
N PRO A 115 21.45 13.84 1.02
CA PRO A 115 22.41 12.81 0.66
C PRO A 115 23.09 12.26 1.94
N GLY A 116 23.16 10.94 2.07
CA GLY A 116 23.93 10.25 3.12
C GLY A 116 23.14 9.79 4.33
N GLY A 117 21.82 9.62 4.18
CA GLY A 117 20.98 8.99 5.18
C GLY A 117 21.39 7.55 5.51
N SER A 118 20.97 7.07 6.69
CA SER A 118 21.28 5.71 7.15
C SER A 118 20.49 4.62 6.41
N GLU A 119 19.41 5.01 5.72
CA GLU A 119 18.44 4.09 5.11
C GLU A 119 18.85 3.59 3.73
N GLY A 120 19.97 4.09 3.19
CA GLY A 120 20.47 3.67 1.88
C GLY A 120 19.80 4.41 0.72
N THR A 121 19.83 3.82 -0.48
CA THR A 121 19.25 4.44 -1.68
C THR A 121 17.74 4.22 -1.72
N ASP A 122 16.98 5.28 -1.89
CA ASP A 122 15.52 5.24 -2.04
C ASP A 122 15.14 4.60 -3.39
N ALA A 123 14.31 3.54 -3.33
CA ALA A 123 13.88 2.82 -4.53
C ALA A 123 12.93 3.64 -5.42
N LEU A 124 12.15 4.57 -4.86
CA LEU A 124 11.32 5.46 -5.66
C LEU A 124 12.15 6.51 -6.39
N ALA A 125 13.17 7.07 -5.75
CA ALA A 125 14.11 8.00 -6.42
C ALA A 125 14.92 7.28 -7.51
N ALA A 126 15.37 6.05 -7.25
CA ALA A 126 16.05 5.23 -8.25
C ALA A 126 15.12 4.82 -9.41
N CYS A 127 13.84 4.57 -9.12
CA CYS A 127 12.82 4.32 -10.14
C CYS A 127 12.59 5.57 -11.00
N ALA A 128 12.49 6.76 -10.39
CA ALA A 128 12.36 8.01 -11.11
C ALA A 128 13.52 8.23 -12.08
N ALA A 129 14.75 8.04 -11.62
CA ALA A 129 15.94 8.17 -12.46
C ALA A 129 15.92 7.19 -13.65
N MET A 130 15.56 5.92 -13.39
CA MET A 130 15.43 4.92 -14.45
C MET A 130 14.35 5.31 -15.48
N LEU A 131 13.18 5.80 -15.02
CA LEU A 131 12.08 6.17 -15.91
C LEU A 131 12.41 7.41 -16.74
N ALA A 132 13.18 8.36 -16.19
CA ALA A 132 13.63 9.54 -16.92
C ALA A 132 14.54 9.19 -18.11
N ASP A 133 15.31 8.11 -18.00
CA ASP A 133 16.28 7.67 -19.03
C ASP A 133 15.73 6.59 -19.97
N CYS A 134 14.62 5.92 -19.63
CA CYS A 134 14.11 4.84 -20.47
C CYS A 134 12.94 5.28 -21.36
N THR A 135 12.63 4.46 -22.36
CA THR A 135 11.48 4.66 -23.23
C THR A 135 10.16 4.42 -22.47
N ARG A 136 9.14 5.19 -22.80
CA ARG A 136 7.85 5.21 -22.08
C ARG A 136 7.08 3.89 -22.11
N ASP A 137 7.34 3.03 -23.09
CA ASP A 137 6.78 1.67 -23.15
C ASP A 137 7.23 0.77 -22.00
N ARG A 138 8.32 1.13 -21.30
CA ARG A 138 8.82 0.44 -20.11
C ARG A 138 8.25 0.97 -18.80
N TRP A 139 7.53 2.10 -18.83
CA TRP A 139 6.96 2.69 -17.64
C TRP A 139 5.83 1.84 -17.08
N PRO A 140 5.68 1.77 -15.75
CA PRO A 140 4.54 1.10 -15.11
C PRO A 140 3.21 1.78 -15.48
N ASP A 141 2.15 0.99 -15.51
CA ASP A 141 0.77 1.46 -15.65
C ASP A 141 0.16 1.88 -14.32
N VAL A 142 0.73 1.39 -13.23
CA VAL A 142 0.41 1.77 -11.86
C VAL A 142 1.59 1.48 -10.94
N LEU A 143 1.81 2.35 -9.96
CA LEU A 143 2.64 2.13 -8.79
C LEU A 143 1.72 1.88 -7.58
N LEU A 144 1.77 0.67 -7.05
CA LEU A 144 1.02 0.26 -5.87
C LEU A 144 1.92 0.45 -4.65
N MET A 145 1.54 1.35 -3.77
CA MET A 145 2.22 1.59 -2.51
C MET A 145 1.42 0.86 -1.42
N ILE A 146 1.97 -0.27 -0.96
CA ILE A 146 1.26 -1.28 -0.19
C ILE A 146 1.61 -1.17 1.30
N GLY A 147 1.24 -0.04 1.92
CA GLY A 147 1.45 0.23 3.34
C GLY A 147 2.70 1.04 3.64
N ASP A 148 2.71 1.68 4.79
CA ASP A 148 3.77 2.51 5.37
C ASP A 148 4.30 3.59 4.42
N GLN A 149 3.35 4.40 3.94
CA GLN A 149 3.67 5.56 3.11
C GLN A 149 4.34 6.64 3.94
N VAL A 150 4.00 6.69 5.21
CA VAL A 150 4.51 7.61 6.22
C VAL A 150 4.62 6.90 7.57
N TYR A 151 5.54 7.37 8.41
CA TYR A 151 5.81 6.82 9.75
C TYR A 151 5.39 7.85 10.80
N ALA A 152 4.11 7.79 11.24
CA ALA A 152 3.52 8.77 12.15
C ALA A 152 4.10 8.67 13.58
N ASP A 153 4.60 7.52 13.96
CA ASP A 153 5.28 7.23 15.24
C ASP A 153 6.81 7.42 15.18
N GLU A 154 7.38 7.34 13.96
CA GLU A 154 8.82 7.57 13.74
C GLU A 154 9.08 8.58 12.61
N PRO A 155 8.53 9.81 12.69
CA PRO A 155 8.65 10.79 11.60
C PRO A 155 10.09 11.23 11.38
N GLY A 156 10.38 11.71 10.19
CA GLY A 156 11.68 12.22 9.79
C GLY A 156 12.08 13.51 10.52
N PRO A 157 13.33 13.99 10.31
CA PRO A 157 13.88 15.13 11.04
C PRO A 157 13.13 16.45 10.80
N ALA A 158 12.56 16.68 9.61
CA ALA A 158 11.82 17.91 9.31
C ALA A 158 10.48 17.93 10.05
N THR A 159 9.76 16.82 10.02
CA THR A 159 8.50 16.66 10.75
C THR A 159 8.70 16.74 12.26
N ARG A 160 9.76 16.14 12.82
CA ARG A 160 10.06 16.26 14.26
C ARG A 160 10.31 17.71 14.68
N ARG A 161 11.01 18.50 13.87
CA ARG A 161 11.19 19.93 14.12
C ARG A 161 9.89 20.68 14.07
N PHE A 162 9.08 20.42 13.03
CA PHE A 162 7.75 21.01 12.91
C PHE A 162 6.89 20.71 14.15
N ILE A 163 6.82 19.44 14.60
CA ILE A 163 6.08 19.02 15.79
C ILE A 163 6.53 19.81 17.02
N ALA A 164 7.84 19.97 17.23
CA ALA A 164 8.37 20.69 18.37
C ALA A 164 7.93 22.17 18.36
N ASP A 165 8.05 22.86 17.22
CA ASP A 165 7.68 24.27 17.06
C ASP A 165 6.16 24.45 17.15
N HIS A 166 5.37 23.58 16.49
CA HIS A 166 3.92 23.61 16.49
C HIS A 166 3.36 23.46 17.92
N ARG A 167 3.85 22.49 18.67
CA ARG A 167 3.40 22.25 20.04
C ARG A 167 3.88 23.31 21.04
N ALA A 168 5.05 23.91 20.80
CA ALA A 168 5.51 25.04 21.62
C ALA A 168 4.58 26.26 21.45
N ALA A 169 4.06 26.49 20.24
CA ALA A 169 3.10 27.55 19.97
C ALA A 169 1.66 27.24 20.44
N ARG A 170 1.33 25.97 20.64
CA ARG A 170 -0.02 25.49 21.03
C ARG A 170 0.05 24.50 22.21
N PRO A 171 0.36 24.98 23.42
CA PRO A 171 0.46 24.12 24.59
C PRO A 171 -0.88 23.47 24.92
N GLY A 172 -0.86 22.17 25.24
CA GLY A 172 -2.06 21.41 25.64
C GLY A 172 -2.26 20.08 24.92
N LEU A 173 -1.54 19.83 23.84
CA LEU A 173 -1.52 18.53 23.19
C LEU A 173 -0.62 17.57 23.97
N ASN A 174 -1.23 16.73 24.82
CA ASN A 174 -0.51 15.76 25.66
C ASN A 174 -0.25 14.46 24.88
N ALA A 175 0.59 14.54 23.82
CA ALA A 175 0.98 13.42 22.97
C ALA A 175 2.47 13.11 23.12
N PRO A 176 2.96 11.90 22.75
CA PRO A 176 4.35 11.55 22.82
C PRO A 176 5.25 12.57 22.06
N PRO A 177 6.38 12.97 22.63
CA PRO A 177 7.31 13.87 21.95
C PRO A 177 7.83 13.23 20.66
N GLY A 178 7.78 13.97 19.55
CA GLY A 178 8.33 13.52 18.28
C GLY A 178 7.48 12.49 17.51
N GLU A 179 6.28 12.16 17.98
CA GLU A 179 5.29 11.40 17.22
C GLU A 179 4.16 12.32 16.73
N VAL A 180 3.61 12.05 15.57
CA VAL A 180 2.49 12.80 14.99
C VAL A 180 1.21 12.58 15.81
N ALA A 181 0.43 13.62 16.05
CA ALA A 181 -0.80 13.51 16.84
C ALA A 181 -2.02 14.27 16.28
N ASP A 182 -1.84 15.20 15.36
CA ASP A 182 -2.96 15.93 14.76
C ASP A 182 -2.80 16.11 13.26
N PHE A 183 -3.84 16.62 12.60
CA PHE A 183 -3.89 16.75 11.15
C PHE A 183 -2.79 17.65 10.58
N GLU A 184 -2.46 18.75 11.26
CA GLU A 184 -1.39 19.67 10.85
C GLU A 184 -0.02 18.97 10.85
N GLU A 185 0.23 18.12 11.87
CA GLU A 185 1.44 17.33 11.97
C GLU A 185 1.49 16.22 10.90
N TYR A 186 0.33 15.64 10.51
CA TYR A 186 0.22 14.74 9.36
C TYR A 186 0.51 15.45 8.03
N CYS A 187 0.05 16.69 7.84
CA CYS A 187 0.38 17.46 6.64
C CYS A 187 1.89 17.67 6.51
N ALA A 188 2.57 18.00 7.62
CA ALA A 188 4.03 18.11 7.63
C ALA A 188 4.72 16.76 7.34
N LEU A 189 4.18 15.66 7.84
CA LEU A 189 4.69 14.31 7.60
C LEU A 189 4.59 13.92 6.12
N TYR A 190 3.43 14.14 5.47
CA TYR A 190 3.26 13.87 4.05
C TYR A 190 4.11 14.81 3.18
N TRP A 191 4.28 16.06 3.61
CA TRP A 191 5.17 16.99 2.92
C TRP A 191 6.62 16.48 2.94
N GLU A 192 7.14 16.05 4.08
CA GLU A 192 8.47 15.49 4.19
C GLU A 192 8.62 14.22 3.33
N ALA A 193 7.61 13.35 3.35
CA ALA A 193 7.65 12.07 2.61
C ALA A 193 7.64 12.27 1.09
N TRP A 194 6.94 13.27 0.57
CA TRP A 194 6.65 13.36 -0.87
C TRP A 194 7.20 14.62 -1.56
N SER A 195 7.95 15.49 -0.85
CA SER A 195 8.51 16.73 -1.42
C SER A 195 9.78 16.53 -2.24
N ASP A 196 10.44 15.38 -2.17
CA ASP A 196 11.62 15.08 -2.98
C ASP A 196 11.32 15.28 -4.48
N PRO A 197 12.13 16.05 -5.23
CA PRO A 197 11.84 16.38 -6.63
C PRO A 197 11.71 15.16 -7.55
N ALA A 198 12.51 14.10 -7.33
CA ALA A 198 12.46 12.88 -8.15
C ALA A 198 11.18 12.09 -7.85
N VAL A 199 10.79 11.99 -6.56
CA VAL A 199 9.56 11.33 -6.13
C VAL A 199 8.32 12.12 -6.61
N ARG A 200 8.32 13.45 -6.52
CA ARG A 200 7.24 14.29 -7.08
C ARG A 200 7.07 14.07 -8.58
N TRP A 201 8.20 14.04 -9.31
CA TRP A 201 8.14 13.76 -10.75
C TRP A 201 7.63 12.35 -11.03
N LEU A 202 8.12 11.33 -10.31
CA LEU A 202 7.62 9.96 -10.45
C LEU A 202 6.10 9.90 -10.30
N PHE A 203 5.57 10.53 -9.25
CA PHE A 203 4.12 10.57 -8.99
C PHE A 203 3.35 11.39 -10.04
N SER A 204 4.00 12.31 -10.73
CA SER A 204 3.38 13.06 -11.81
C SER A 204 3.26 12.28 -13.13
N VAL A 205 4.02 11.20 -13.30
CA VAL A 205 4.06 10.43 -14.56
C VAL A 205 3.57 8.99 -14.44
N VAL A 206 3.59 8.42 -13.23
CA VAL A 206 3.09 7.06 -12.96
C VAL A 206 1.84 7.13 -12.08
N PRO A 207 0.71 6.55 -12.53
CA PRO A 207 -0.49 6.48 -11.69
C PRO A 207 -0.19 5.77 -10.38
N THR A 208 -0.56 6.39 -9.24
CA THR A 208 -0.32 5.82 -7.91
C THR A 208 -1.62 5.35 -7.28
N ALA A 209 -1.60 4.17 -6.64
CA ALA A 209 -2.67 3.69 -5.79
C ALA A 209 -2.08 3.20 -4.47
N MET A 210 -2.73 3.53 -3.35
CA MET A 210 -2.14 3.43 -2.03
C MET A 210 -3.10 2.79 -1.04
N ILE A 211 -2.55 2.06 -0.07
CA ILE A 211 -3.26 1.62 1.12
C ILE A 211 -2.35 1.82 2.32
N PHE A 212 -2.92 2.11 3.47
CA PHE A 212 -2.16 2.27 4.71
C PHE A 212 -1.71 0.92 5.28
N ASP A 213 -0.70 0.97 6.17
CA ASP A 213 -0.41 -0.08 7.13
C ASP A 213 -0.33 0.54 8.54
N ASP A 214 0.35 -0.09 9.50
CA ASP A 214 0.33 0.36 10.89
C ASP A 214 1.06 1.67 11.11
N HIS A 215 2.25 1.87 10.57
CA HIS A 215 3.04 3.11 10.75
C HIS A 215 2.38 4.36 10.16
N ASP A 216 1.46 4.22 9.19
CA ASP A 216 0.60 5.35 8.78
C ASP A 216 -0.26 5.87 9.96
N VAL A 217 -0.43 5.06 11.01
CA VAL A 217 -1.16 5.37 12.24
C VAL A 217 -0.25 5.23 13.47
N HIS A 218 0.23 4.04 13.78
CA HIS A 218 1.13 3.72 14.87
C HIS A 218 1.57 2.26 14.78
N ASP A 219 2.84 1.99 15.05
CA ASP A 219 3.42 0.65 15.18
C ASP A 219 2.49 -0.32 15.91
N ASP A 220 2.34 -1.53 15.39
CA ASP A 220 1.42 -2.55 15.91
C ASP A 220 -0.09 -2.19 15.83
N TRP A 221 -0.51 -1.19 15.06
CA TRP A 221 -1.92 -0.78 15.01
C TRP A 221 -2.86 -1.95 14.72
N ASN A 222 -3.78 -2.19 15.67
CA ASN A 222 -4.73 -3.32 15.64
C ASN A 222 -4.08 -4.72 15.67
N ILE A 223 -2.89 -4.88 16.26
CA ILE A 223 -2.29 -6.21 16.45
C ILE A 223 -3.13 -7.10 17.40
N SER A 224 -3.74 -6.51 18.44
CA SER A 224 -4.55 -7.25 19.42
C SER A 224 -5.57 -6.38 20.17
N GLY A 225 -6.56 -7.01 20.79
CA GLY A 225 -7.54 -6.31 21.63
C GLY A 225 -6.91 -5.64 22.86
N SER A 226 -5.84 -6.21 23.44
CA SER A 226 -5.11 -5.57 24.54
C SER A 226 -4.38 -4.32 24.09
N TRP A 227 -3.72 -4.35 22.93
CA TRP A 227 -3.10 -3.19 22.33
C TRP A 227 -4.14 -2.07 22.10
N ARG A 228 -5.25 -2.40 21.44
CA ARG A 228 -6.33 -1.46 21.18
C ARG A 228 -6.86 -0.82 22.48
N SER A 229 -7.10 -1.63 23.50
CA SER A 229 -7.56 -1.14 24.82
C SER A 229 -6.55 -0.20 25.47
N ASP A 230 -5.24 -0.53 25.42
CA ASP A 230 -4.17 0.29 25.96
C ASP A 230 -4.07 1.65 25.25
N PHE A 231 -4.20 1.68 23.93
CA PHE A 231 -4.11 2.91 23.13
C PHE A 231 -5.38 3.77 23.25
N MET A 232 -6.55 3.18 23.21
CA MET A 232 -7.82 3.91 23.44
C MET A 232 -7.87 4.59 24.82
N ALA A 233 -7.14 4.09 25.81
CA ALA A 233 -7.03 4.72 27.13
C ALA A 233 -6.06 5.94 27.15
N LYS A 234 -5.28 6.17 26.10
CA LYS A 234 -4.36 7.32 26.02
C LYS A 234 -5.14 8.60 25.69
N PRO A 235 -4.93 9.70 26.41
CA PRO A 235 -5.70 10.93 26.19
C PRO A 235 -5.51 11.59 24.82
N TRP A 236 -4.43 11.26 24.13
CA TRP A 236 -4.10 11.80 22.80
C TRP A 236 -4.55 10.89 21.64
N TRP A 237 -4.93 9.62 21.91
CA TRP A 237 -5.21 8.62 20.88
C TRP A 237 -6.38 8.98 19.97
N SER A 238 -7.48 9.46 20.55
CA SER A 238 -8.67 9.81 19.76
C SER A 238 -8.37 10.87 18.70
N ARG A 239 -7.51 11.85 19.03
CA ARG A 239 -7.10 12.87 18.07
C ARG A 239 -6.17 12.30 16.99
N ARG A 240 -5.23 11.43 17.39
CA ARG A 240 -4.33 10.79 16.43
C ARG A 240 -5.07 9.93 15.43
N ILE A 241 -5.95 9.02 15.89
CA ILE A 241 -6.67 8.13 14.98
C ILE A 241 -7.63 8.89 14.06
N GLU A 242 -8.27 9.94 14.56
CA GLU A 242 -9.09 10.84 13.75
C GLU A 242 -8.25 11.49 12.65
N SER A 243 -7.12 12.09 13.01
CA SER A 243 -6.22 12.78 12.08
C SER A 243 -5.58 11.82 11.08
N ALA A 244 -5.25 10.59 11.51
CA ALA A 244 -4.74 9.53 10.63
C ALA A 244 -5.76 9.20 9.53
N TYR A 245 -7.02 8.96 9.87
CA TYR A 245 -8.04 8.68 8.87
C TYR A 245 -8.37 9.88 7.99
N GLN A 246 -8.38 11.11 8.55
CA GLN A 246 -8.58 12.33 7.77
C GLN A 246 -7.48 12.50 6.72
N SER A 247 -6.21 12.41 7.13
CA SER A 247 -5.07 12.54 6.24
C SER A 247 -4.98 11.38 5.25
N TYR A 248 -5.22 10.13 5.68
CA TYR A 248 -5.29 9.00 4.78
C TYR A 248 -6.35 9.20 3.68
N TRP A 249 -7.55 9.70 4.03
CA TRP A 249 -8.58 9.97 3.05
C TRP A 249 -8.12 11.00 2.02
N VAL A 250 -7.51 12.10 2.45
CA VAL A 250 -7.09 13.20 1.56
C VAL A 250 -5.90 12.80 0.68
N TYR A 251 -4.85 12.25 1.28
CA TYR A 251 -3.58 12.00 0.61
C TYR A 251 -3.56 10.67 -0.14
N GLN A 252 -4.22 9.64 0.38
CA GLN A 252 -4.15 8.31 -0.18
C GLN A 252 -5.48 7.85 -0.81
N HIS A 253 -6.57 7.74 -0.05
CA HIS A 253 -7.80 7.09 -0.48
C HIS A 253 -8.52 7.82 -1.62
N LEU A 254 -8.67 9.14 -1.53
CA LEU A 254 -9.37 9.95 -2.52
C LEU A 254 -8.85 9.70 -3.95
N GLY A 255 -7.54 9.55 -4.10
CA GLY A 255 -6.90 9.24 -5.38
C GLY A 255 -7.07 7.79 -5.85
N ASN A 256 -7.51 6.87 -4.99
CA ASN A 256 -7.81 5.51 -5.39
C ASN A 256 -9.15 5.39 -6.11
N LEU A 257 -10.05 6.34 -5.93
CA LEU A 257 -11.40 6.29 -6.51
C LEU A 257 -11.37 6.65 -8.00
N SER A 258 -12.06 5.87 -8.80
CA SER A 258 -12.34 6.19 -10.20
C SER A 258 -13.32 7.36 -10.30
N PRO A 259 -13.41 8.07 -11.44
CA PRO A 259 -14.42 9.11 -11.63
C PRO A 259 -15.85 8.64 -11.39
N ALA A 260 -16.18 7.40 -11.73
CA ALA A 260 -17.49 6.79 -11.48
C ALA A 260 -17.73 6.54 -9.98
N GLU A 261 -16.73 6.05 -9.24
CA GLU A 261 -16.79 5.88 -7.79
C GLU A 261 -16.90 7.24 -7.08
N LEU A 262 -16.13 8.24 -7.49
CA LEU A 262 -16.21 9.62 -6.98
C LEU A 262 -17.61 10.23 -7.17
N ALA A 263 -18.25 9.98 -8.31
CA ALA A 263 -19.59 10.48 -8.59
C ALA A 263 -20.66 9.91 -7.65
N GLY A 264 -20.44 8.68 -7.13
CA GLY A 264 -21.32 8.02 -6.17
C GLY A 264 -20.88 8.14 -4.71
N ASP A 265 -19.70 8.71 -4.43
CA ASP A 265 -19.17 8.77 -3.07
C ASP A 265 -19.82 9.89 -2.25
N GLU A 266 -20.50 9.50 -1.17
CA GLU A 266 -21.22 10.43 -0.30
C GLU A 266 -20.27 11.40 0.42
N THR A 267 -19.09 10.92 0.84
CA THR A 267 -18.09 11.74 1.54
C THR A 267 -17.52 12.80 0.60
N TRP A 268 -17.15 12.40 -0.62
CA TRP A 268 -16.68 13.33 -1.64
C TRP A 268 -17.74 14.39 -2.00
N GLY A 269 -19.01 13.97 -2.13
CA GLY A 269 -20.12 14.88 -2.36
C GLY A 269 -20.26 15.94 -1.26
N LYS A 270 -20.12 15.55 0.01
CA LYS A 270 -20.16 16.45 1.17
C LYS A 270 -18.94 17.38 1.20
N VAL A 271 -17.73 16.85 1.01
CA VAL A 271 -16.47 17.62 1.02
C VAL A 271 -16.50 18.77 0.03
N ARG A 272 -16.92 18.51 -1.21
CA ARG A 272 -17.02 19.56 -2.24
C ARG A 272 -18.07 20.64 -1.94
N GLY A 273 -19.04 20.35 -1.11
CA GLY A 273 -20.12 21.25 -0.74
C GLY A 273 -19.84 22.12 0.48
N GLN A 274 -18.71 21.92 1.18
CA GLN A 274 -18.36 22.65 2.41
C GLN A 274 -17.35 23.77 2.17
N GLY A 275 -17.30 24.74 3.10
CA GLY A 275 -16.20 25.72 3.18
C GLY A 275 -14.92 25.03 3.71
N ASP A 276 -15.02 24.46 4.94
CA ASP A 276 -13.99 23.59 5.51
C ASP A 276 -14.59 22.19 5.72
N ALA A 277 -13.97 21.18 5.12
CA ALA A 277 -14.42 19.79 5.15
C ALA A 277 -13.90 19.00 6.36
N ALA A 278 -13.08 19.60 7.24
CA ALA A 278 -12.54 18.92 8.41
C ALA A 278 -13.65 18.25 9.27
N PRO A 279 -14.82 18.85 9.53
CA PRO A 279 -15.89 18.18 10.29
C PRO A 279 -16.47 16.96 9.57
N VAL A 280 -16.56 16.98 8.23
CA VAL A 280 -17.05 15.83 7.44
C VAL A 280 -16.09 14.67 7.56
N LEU A 281 -14.78 14.94 7.47
CA LEU A 281 -13.75 13.92 7.57
C LEU A 281 -13.56 13.43 9.01
N ALA A 282 -13.81 14.26 10.04
CA ALA A 282 -13.82 13.83 11.42
C ALA A 282 -14.95 12.81 11.69
N GLU A 283 -16.15 13.05 11.15
CA GLU A 283 -17.25 12.10 11.23
C GLU A 283 -16.95 10.79 10.49
N LEU A 284 -16.33 10.88 9.30
CA LEU A 284 -15.87 9.70 8.57
C LEU A 284 -14.84 8.91 9.38
N ALA A 285 -13.85 9.59 9.98
CA ALA A 285 -12.79 8.98 10.79
C ALA A 285 -13.39 8.27 12.04
N HIS A 286 -14.30 8.93 12.73
CA HIS A 286 -15.01 8.34 13.86
C HIS A 286 -15.77 7.07 13.48
N ARG A 287 -16.51 7.09 12.38
CA ARG A 287 -17.22 5.93 11.86
C ARG A 287 -16.26 4.81 11.40
N ALA A 288 -15.13 5.17 10.81
CA ALA A 288 -14.11 4.22 10.39
C ALA A 288 -13.47 3.49 11.59
N ASP A 289 -13.09 4.23 12.64
CA ASP A 289 -12.53 3.63 13.87
C ASP A 289 -13.54 2.70 14.57
N GLN A 290 -14.84 3.00 14.48
CA GLN A 290 -15.91 2.12 14.96
C GLN A 290 -16.24 0.96 14.00
N ARG A 291 -15.56 0.84 12.86
CA ARG A 291 -15.82 -0.17 11.83
C ARG A 291 -17.27 -0.13 11.34
N ALA A 292 -17.85 1.05 11.24
CA ALA A 292 -19.22 1.22 10.76
C ALA A 292 -19.37 0.68 9.32
N SER A 293 -20.55 0.17 9.00
CA SER A 293 -20.87 -0.28 7.65
C SER A 293 -20.81 0.88 6.65
N GLY A 294 -20.51 0.56 5.41
CA GLY A 294 -20.48 1.54 4.30
C GLY A 294 -19.17 2.32 4.17
N ILE A 295 -18.16 2.07 5.01
CA ILE A 295 -16.81 2.61 4.84
C ILE A 295 -15.91 1.48 4.40
N ARG A 296 -15.22 1.66 3.28
CA ARG A 296 -14.27 0.70 2.73
C ARG A 296 -13.06 1.43 2.18
N TRP A 297 -11.88 0.92 2.54
CA TRP A 297 -10.60 1.40 2.01
C TRP A 297 -10.06 0.50 0.91
N SER A 298 -10.51 -0.75 0.88
CA SER A 298 -10.21 -1.71 -0.18
C SER A 298 -10.76 -1.23 -1.52
N PHE A 299 -10.04 -1.50 -2.60
CA PHE A 299 -10.43 -1.13 -3.95
C PHE A 299 -9.99 -2.19 -4.97
N ALA A 300 -10.55 -2.13 -6.16
CA ALA A 300 -10.20 -3.03 -7.24
C ALA A 300 -10.00 -2.29 -8.56
N ARG A 301 -9.10 -2.83 -9.41
CA ARG A 301 -8.76 -2.32 -10.73
C ARG A 301 -8.79 -3.45 -11.75
N THR A 302 -9.02 -3.08 -12.99
CA THR A 302 -8.94 -4.00 -14.13
C THR A 302 -8.03 -3.41 -15.20
N PHE A 303 -7.10 -4.23 -15.69
CA PHE A 303 -6.22 -3.87 -16.79
C PHE A 303 -6.50 -4.79 -17.96
N SER A 304 -6.58 -4.22 -19.17
CA SER A 304 -6.79 -4.98 -20.41
C SER A 304 -5.45 -5.24 -21.09
N THR A 305 -5.22 -6.48 -21.52
CA THR A 305 -4.05 -6.87 -22.33
C THR A 305 -4.51 -7.59 -23.61
N THR A 306 -3.58 -7.92 -24.51
CA THR A 306 -3.88 -8.68 -25.74
C THR A 306 -4.54 -10.03 -25.48
N GLY A 307 -4.27 -10.68 -24.35
CA GLY A 307 -4.70 -12.04 -24.03
C GLY A 307 -5.74 -12.15 -22.93
N GLY A 308 -6.36 -11.06 -22.53
CA GLY A 308 -7.37 -11.06 -21.49
C GLY A 308 -7.25 -9.91 -20.50
N LYS A 309 -8.01 -10.01 -19.41
CA LYS A 309 -8.06 -8.98 -18.37
C LYS A 309 -7.35 -9.45 -17.12
N ILE A 310 -6.66 -8.51 -16.46
CA ILE A 310 -6.04 -8.70 -15.17
C ILE A 310 -6.95 -8.04 -14.13
N ARG A 311 -7.26 -8.75 -13.07
CA ARG A 311 -7.96 -8.24 -11.91
C ARG A 311 -6.99 -8.00 -10.78
N LEU A 312 -6.86 -6.75 -10.36
CA LEU A 312 -6.16 -6.33 -9.16
C LEU A 312 -7.20 -6.03 -8.08
N VAL A 313 -7.01 -6.60 -6.90
CA VAL A 313 -7.83 -6.31 -5.70
C VAL A 313 -6.87 -5.97 -4.57
N MET A 314 -7.01 -4.76 -4.01
CA MET A 314 -6.27 -4.29 -2.83
C MET A 314 -7.16 -4.42 -1.60
N LEU A 315 -6.74 -5.24 -0.63
CA LEU A 315 -7.47 -5.51 0.60
C LEU A 315 -6.91 -4.68 1.76
N ASP A 316 -7.79 -4.00 2.48
CA ASP A 316 -7.49 -3.41 3.79
C ASP A 316 -7.27 -4.52 4.83
N SER A 317 -6.04 -4.74 5.22
CA SER A 317 -5.62 -5.72 6.20
C SER A 317 -5.30 -5.11 7.58
N ARG A 318 -5.68 -3.85 7.83
CA ARG A 318 -5.41 -3.15 9.09
C ARG A 318 -6.66 -2.60 9.77
N SER A 319 -7.40 -1.69 9.15
CA SER A 319 -8.49 -1.00 9.83
C SER A 319 -9.69 -1.91 10.10
N ARG A 320 -9.90 -2.90 9.24
CA ARG A 320 -11.01 -3.85 9.35
C ARG A 320 -10.66 -5.14 10.11
N ARG A 321 -9.48 -5.21 10.75
CA ARG A 321 -9.12 -6.33 11.63
C ARG A 321 -10.10 -6.46 12.78
N VAL A 322 -10.58 -7.68 13.05
CA VAL A 322 -11.34 -8.00 14.24
C VAL A 322 -10.37 -8.58 15.26
N VAL A 323 -10.10 -7.83 16.33
CA VAL A 323 -9.12 -8.21 17.35
C VAL A 323 -9.77 -8.62 18.68
N ASP A 324 -11.07 -8.37 18.84
CA ASP A 324 -11.88 -8.76 19.98
C ASP A 324 -12.81 -9.92 19.60
N GLY A 325 -12.80 -11.01 20.34
CA GLY A 325 -13.56 -12.24 20.03
C GLY A 325 -12.86 -13.12 19.00
N PRO A 326 -13.54 -13.57 17.93
CA PRO A 326 -12.87 -14.29 16.84
C PRO A 326 -11.95 -13.33 16.11
N ARG A 327 -10.65 -13.63 16.13
CA ARG A 327 -9.66 -12.78 15.46
C ARG A 327 -9.73 -13.00 13.95
N LEU A 328 -9.96 -11.90 13.21
CA LEU A 328 -10.04 -11.92 11.76
C LEU A 328 -9.14 -10.83 11.17
N MET A 329 -8.42 -11.13 10.10
CA MET A 329 -7.59 -10.18 9.36
C MET A 329 -8.45 -9.11 8.68
N ALA A 330 -9.61 -9.50 8.18
CA ALA A 330 -10.64 -8.63 7.65
C ALA A 330 -12.01 -9.10 8.18
N ASP A 331 -12.91 -8.17 8.44
CA ASP A 331 -14.26 -8.53 8.87
C ASP A 331 -15.06 -9.23 7.75
N GLU A 332 -16.24 -9.73 8.09
CA GLU A 332 -17.08 -10.49 7.15
C GLU A 332 -17.46 -9.67 5.90
N GLY A 333 -17.72 -8.36 6.09
CA GLY A 333 -18.08 -7.47 4.97
C GLY A 333 -16.93 -7.26 3.97
N GLU A 334 -15.69 -7.10 4.48
CA GLU A 334 -14.49 -7.01 3.64
C GLU A 334 -14.16 -8.36 3.00
N TRP A 335 -14.35 -9.46 3.72
CA TRP A 335 -14.12 -10.78 3.17
C TRP A 335 -15.10 -11.14 2.04
N GLN A 336 -16.38 -10.82 2.23
CA GLN A 336 -17.39 -10.98 1.18
C GLN A 336 -17.05 -10.14 -0.05
N TRP A 337 -16.71 -8.85 0.16
CA TRP A 337 -16.32 -7.97 -0.93
C TRP A 337 -15.08 -8.47 -1.69
N LEU A 338 -14.05 -8.98 -0.99
CA LEU A 338 -12.88 -9.60 -1.61
C LEU A 338 -13.30 -10.74 -2.53
N THR A 339 -14.12 -11.66 -2.01
CA THR A 339 -14.60 -12.84 -2.75
C THR A 339 -15.39 -12.46 -4.00
N GLU A 340 -16.27 -11.46 -3.88
CA GLU A 340 -17.04 -10.92 -5.01
C GLU A 340 -16.13 -10.20 -6.02
N SER A 341 -15.14 -9.46 -5.54
CA SER A 341 -14.23 -8.66 -6.37
C SER A 341 -13.29 -9.51 -7.22
N VAL A 342 -12.88 -10.69 -6.75
CA VAL A 342 -12.02 -11.60 -7.51
C VAL A 342 -12.82 -12.53 -8.45
N ALA A 343 -14.14 -12.57 -8.31
CA ALA A 343 -14.98 -13.39 -9.19
C ALA A 343 -15.05 -12.83 -10.62
N GLY A 344 -15.00 -13.70 -11.62
CA GLY A 344 -15.09 -13.34 -13.04
C GLY A 344 -14.09 -14.09 -13.90
N ASP A 345 -14.18 -13.86 -15.22
CA ASP A 345 -13.33 -14.49 -16.22
C ASP A 345 -12.06 -13.65 -16.45
N TRP A 346 -11.07 -13.89 -15.62
CA TRP A 346 -9.80 -13.18 -15.62
C TRP A 346 -8.67 -14.02 -16.18
N ALA A 347 -7.79 -13.42 -16.98
CA ALA A 347 -6.54 -14.08 -17.38
C ALA A 347 -5.58 -14.21 -16.20
N HIS A 348 -5.51 -13.17 -15.35
CA HIS A 348 -4.69 -13.14 -14.15
C HIS A 348 -5.45 -12.45 -13.00
N VAL A 349 -5.24 -12.94 -11.78
CA VAL A 349 -5.75 -12.31 -10.56
C VAL A 349 -4.57 -11.91 -9.69
N VAL A 350 -4.56 -10.65 -9.25
CA VAL A 350 -3.59 -10.11 -8.29
C VAL A 350 -4.35 -9.66 -7.04
N ILE A 351 -4.01 -10.23 -5.89
CA ILE A 351 -4.55 -9.84 -4.58
C ILE A 351 -3.43 -9.14 -3.81
N ALA A 352 -3.63 -7.89 -3.48
CA ALA A 352 -2.67 -7.10 -2.72
C ALA A 352 -3.16 -6.94 -1.28
N THR A 353 -2.26 -7.08 -0.32
CA THR A 353 -2.48 -6.90 1.12
C THR A 353 -1.23 -6.31 1.74
N SER A 354 -1.34 -5.43 2.74
CA SER A 354 -0.15 -4.79 3.31
C SER A 354 0.78 -5.81 3.96
N VAL A 355 0.25 -6.74 4.75
CA VAL A 355 1.01 -7.78 5.45
C VAL A 355 1.02 -9.12 4.68
N PRO A 356 2.16 -9.85 4.62
CA PRO A 356 2.28 -11.08 3.87
C PRO A 356 1.56 -12.28 4.52
N PRO A 357 0.79 -13.08 3.74
CA PRO A 357 0.18 -14.31 4.23
C PRO A 357 1.12 -15.53 4.28
N LEU A 358 2.07 -15.66 3.36
CA LEU A 358 2.89 -16.86 3.23
C LEU A 358 4.32 -16.61 3.72
N LEU A 359 4.46 -16.39 5.01
CA LEU A 359 5.75 -16.14 5.66
C LEU A 359 6.71 -17.34 5.57
N PRO A 360 8.03 -17.12 5.75
CA PRO A 360 8.97 -18.20 6.01
C PRO A 360 8.44 -19.13 7.11
N ARG A 361 8.52 -20.43 6.90
CA ARG A 361 7.82 -21.44 7.73
C ARG A 361 8.04 -21.31 9.23
N GLY A 362 9.25 -20.90 9.66
CA GLY A 362 9.55 -20.73 11.08
C GLY A 362 8.75 -19.59 11.70
N ILE A 363 8.65 -18.46 11.01
CA ILE A 363 7.87 -17.29 11.45
C ILE A 363 6.39 -17.62 11.41
N HIS A 364 5.90 -18.19 10.31
CA HIS A 364 4.51 -18.62 10.16
C HIS A 364 4.04 -19.52 11.31
N THR A 365 4.84 -20.52 11.66
CA THR A 365 4.47 -21.44 12.76
C THR A 365 4.57 -20.80 14.13
N LEU A 366 5.51 -19.85 14.34
CA LEU A 366 5.61 -19.08 15.57
C LEU A 366 4.36 -18.22 15.78
N GLU A 367 3.88 -17.54 14.76
CA GLU A 367 2.66 -16.76 14.81
C GLU A 367 1.42 -17.61 15.10
N ALA A 368 1.25 -18.71 14.35
CA ALA A 368 0.14 -19.63 14.57
C ALA A 368 0.16 -20.26 15.98
N TRP A 369 1.33 -20.55 16.51
CA TRP A 369 1.51 -21.01 17.88
C TRP A 369 1.15 -19.91 18.90
N THR A 370 1.68 -18.71 18.72
CA THR A 370 1.44 -17.55 19.60
C THR A 370 -0.05 -17.23 19.67
N GLU A 371 -0.74 -17.28 18.53
CA GLU A 371 -2.20 -17.07 18.47
C GLU A 371 -2.95 -18.07 19.36
N ARG A 372 -2.60 -19.36 19.31
CA ARG A 372 -3.21 -20.39 20.16
C ARG A 372 -2.91 -20.18 21.65
N ILE A 373 -1.68 -19.76 21.96
CA ILE A 373 -1.28 -19.50 23.36
C ILE A 373 -2.02 -18.27 23.91
N CYS A 374 -2.11 -17.20 23.14
CA CYS A 374 -2.87 -16.00 23.51
C CYS A 374 -4.37 -16.31 23.67
N GLY A 375 -4.92 -17.23 22.89
CA GLY A 375 -6.29 -17.76 23.04
C GLY A 375 -6.51 -18.61 24.30
N GLY A 376 -5.47 -18.82 25.13
CA GLY A 376 -5.58 -19.48 26.45
C GLY A 376 -5.39 -21.00 26.47
N THR A 377 -4.91 -21.62 25.38
CA THR A 377 -4.71 -23.08 25.28
C THR A 377 -3.88 -23.64 26.44
N TRP A 378 -2.85 -22.91 26.90
CA TRP A 378 -2.00 -23.32 28.03
C TRP A 378 -2.29 -22.50 29.31
N GLY A 379 -3.47 -21.89 29.38
CA GLY A 379 -3.96 -21.15 30.55
C GLY A 379 -3.55 -19.67 30.58
N ARG A 380 -4.11 -18.95 31.54
CA ARG A 380 -4.00 -17.47 31.61
C ARG A 380 -2.59 -16.91 31.73
N ARG A 381 -1.66 -17.63 32.40
CA ARG A 381 -0.28 -17.15 32.54
C ARG A 381 0.48 -17.25 31.20
N ALA A 382 0.30 -18.35 30.49
CA ALA A 382 0.87 -18.53 29.17
C ALA A 382 0.27 -17.52 28.16
N ALA A 383 -1.04 -17.27 28.22
CA ALA A 383 -1.69 -16.26 27.38
C ALA A 383 -1.10 -14.85 27.57
N ARG A 384 -0.85 -14.42 28.81
CA ARG A 384 -0.21 -13.11 29.06
C ARG A 384 1.24 -13.06 28.55
N LEU A 385 1.98 -14.17 28.67
CA LEU A 385 3.35 -14.24 28.12
C LEU A 385 3.34 -14.24 26.58
N GLY A 386 2.43 -14.98 25.98
CA GLY A 386 2.23 -14.99 24.54
C GLY A 386 1.88 -13.61 23.99
N GLU A 387 0.99 -12.88 24.67
CA GLU A 387 0.62 -11.51 24.27
C GLU A 387 1.80 -10.52 24.38
N ARG A 388 2.65 -10.65 25.40
CA ARG A 388 3.88 -9.86 25.49
C ARG A 388 4.85 -10.21 24.35
N LEU A 389 4.98 -11.51 24.03
CA LEU A 389 5.81 -11.94 22.89
C LEU A 389 5.26 -11.39 21.57
N ARG A 390 3.94 -11.51 21.35
CA ARG A 390 3.28 -10.98 20.15
C ARG A 390 3.65 -9.53 19.89
N ARG A 391 3.51 -8.67 20.91
CA ARG A 391 3.80 -7.24 20.83
C ARG A 391 5.29 -6.87 20.83
N ALA A 392 6.16 -7.77 21.23
CA ALA A 392 7.61 -7.52 21.31
C ALA A 392 8.36 -7.88 20.03
N VAL A 393 7.75 -8.67 19.15
CA VAL A 393 8.34 -9.14 17.89
C VAL A 393 7.30 -9.20 16.76
N ASP A 394 6.32 -8.31 16.81
CA ASP A 394 5.36 -7.95 15.75
C ASP A 394 4.71 -9.19 15.08
N LEU A 395 4.16 -10.11 15.90
CA LEU A 395 3.52 -11.33 15.41
C LEU A 395 2.06 -11.04 15.02
N GLU A 396 1.87 -10.39 13.89
CA GLU A 396 0.61 -9.77 13.49
C GLU A 396 0.13 -10.11 12.07
N HIS A 397 0.88 -10.94 11.36
CA HIS A 397 0.54 -11.31 9.99
C HIS A 397 -0.59 -12.36 9.94
N TRP A 398 -0.93 -12.80 8.75
CA TRP A 398 -2.05 -13.71 8.51
C TRP A 398 -2.07 -14.98 9.37
N PRO A 399 -0.94 -15.63 9.71
CA PRO A 399 -0.94 -16.80 10.60
C PRO A 399 -1.43 -16.50 12.02
N SER A 400 -1.31 -15.25 12.48
CA SER A 400 -1.87 -14.78 13.76
C SER A 400 -3.39 -14.60 13.73
N PHE A 401 -4.03 -14.79 12.56
CA PHE A 401 -5.47 -14.74 12.32
C PHE A 401 -5.90 -16.03 11.62
N GLY A 402 -5.78 -17.16 12.34
CA GLY A 402 -5.89 -18.50 11.76
C GLY A 402 -7.18 -18.81 11.02
N THR A 403 -8.31 -18.17 11.39
CA THR A 403 -9.59 -18.29 10.66
C THR A 403 -9.48 -17.63 9.28
N SER A 404 -8.98 -16.39 9.22
CA SER A 404 -8.81 -15.67 7.95
C SER A 404 -7.76 -16.32 7.07
N PHE A 405 -6.68 -16.85 7.66
CA PHE A 405 -5.70 -17.61 6.89
C PHE A 405 -6.33 -18.85 6.23
N ALA A 406 -7.19 -19.58 6.97
CA ALA A 406 -7.92 -20.71 6.43
C ALA A 406 -8.91 -20.34 5.30
N GLN A 407 -9.57 -19.20 5.43
CA GLN A 407 -10.43 -18.65 4.36
C GLN A 407 -9.61 -18.28 3.12
N LEU A 408 -8.42 -17.69 3.31
CA LEU A 408 -7.51 -17.36 2.20
C LEU A 408 -7.02 -18.62 1.48
N GLU A 409 -6.61 -19.67 2.22
CA GLU A 409 -6.23 -20.95 1.61
C GLU A 409 -7.35 -21.55 0.73
N LEU A 410 -8.59 -21.44 1.22
CA LEU A 410 -9.76 -21.91 0.45
C LEU A 410 -9.96 -21.06 -0.80
N LEU A 411 -9.97 -19.73 -0.67
CA LEU A 411 -10.14 -18.80 -1.78
C LEU A 411 -9.08 -19.02 -2.87
N LEU A 412 -7.80 -19.14 -2.49
CA LEU A 412 -6.71 -19.41 -3.44
C LEU A 412 -6.91 -20.74 -4.18
N THR A 413 -7.38 -21.77 -3.46
CA THR A 413 -7.68 -23.07 -4.04
C THR A 413 -8.86 -22.99 -5.03
N GLU A 414 -9.90 -22.25 -4.68
CA GLU A 414 -11.09 -22.07 -5.51
C GLU A 414 -10.79 -21.24 -6.75
N LEU A 415 -10.04 -20.16 -6.62
CA LEU A 415 -9.55 -19.38 -7.78
C LEU A 415 -8.71 -20.23 -8.71
N ALA A 416 -7.76 -20.97 -8.16
CA ALA A 416 -6.85 -21.81 -8.94
C ALA A 416 -7.55 -22.98 -9.67
N THR A 417 -8.77 -23.30 -9.28
CA THR A 417 -9.60 -24.35 -9.91
C THR A 417 -10.76 -23.81 -10.76
N GLY A 418 -10.85 -22.49 -10.93
CA GLY A 418 -11.87 -21.85 -11.76
C GLY A 418 -13.26 -21.75 -11.12
N ARG A 419 -13.41 -22.01 -9.80
CA ARG A 419 -14.72 -21.95 -9.14
C ARG A 419 -15.33 -20.55 -9.07
N HIS A 420 -14.49 -19.51 -9.17
CA HIS A 420 -14.93 -18.12 -9.22
C HIS A 420 -15.08 -17.56 -10.64
N ALA A 421 -14.77 -18.34 -11.68
CA ALA A 421 -14.94 -17.97 -13.07
C ALA A 421 -16.32 -18.42 -13.59
N ALA A 422 -17.01 -17.54 -14.33
CA ALA A 422 -18.32 -17.85 -14.90
C ALA A 422 -18.25 -18.95 -15.98
N ASN A 423 -17.13 -18.98 -16.71
CA ASN A 423 -16.83 -20.02 -17.71
C ASN A 423 -16.23 -21.32 -17.11
N GLY A 424 -15.94 -21.33 -15.80
CA GLY A 424 -15.31 -22.45 -15.08
C GLY A 424 -13.82 -22.64 -15.38
N GLU A 425 -13.19 -21.75 -16.17
CA GLU A 425 -11.76 -21.82 -16.46
C GLU A 425 -10.96 -21.00 -15.44
N PRO A 426 -9.91 -21.58 -14.82
CA PRO A 426 -9.08 -20.85 -13.89
C PRO A 426 -8.23 -19.80 -14.60
N PRO A 427 -7.89 -18.68 -13.93
CA PRO A 427 -6.89 -17.75 -14.43
C PRO A 427 -5.55 -18.45 -14.67
N VAL A 428 -4.69 -17.87 -15.49
CA VAL A 428 -3.33 -18.42 -15.71
C VAL A 428 -2.53 -18.38 -14.42
N THR A 429 -2.56 -17.23 -13.73
CA THR A 429 -1.89 -17.05 -12.44
C THR A 429 -2.82 -16.39 -11.42
N VAL A 430 -2.63 -16.78 -10.16
CA VAL A 430 -3.12 -16.06 -8.98
C VAL A 430 -1.90 -15.61 -8.21
N THR A 431 -1.69 -14.31 -8.12
CA THR A 431 -0.50 -13.74 -7.45
C THR A 431 -0.93 -12.89 -6.27
N ILE A 432 -0.42 -13.19 -5.08
CA ILE A 432 -0.53 -12.30 -3.93
C ILE A 432 0.67 -11.34 -3.97
N ILE A 433 0.46 -10.07 -3.72
CA ILE A 433 1.53 -9.09 -3.52
C ILE A 433 1.38 -8.44 -2.15
N SER A 434 2.51 -8.22 -1.46
CA SER A 434 2.51 -7.67 -0.11
C SER A 434 3.82 -6.96 0.24
N GLY A 435 3.86 -6.38 1.44
CA GLY A 435 4.98 -5.58 1.93
C GLY A 435 5.36 -5.86 3.38
N ASP A 436 5.49 -4.81 4.20
CA ASP A 436 5.62 -4.75 5.64
C ASP A 436 6.97 -5.26 6.23
N ILE A 437 7.35 -6.49 6.00
CA ILE A 437 8.38 -7.24 6.73
C ILE A 437 9.84 -6.89 6.40
N HIS A 438 10.11 -5.78 5.73
CA HIS A 438 11.42 -5.22 5.41
C HIS A 438 12.41 -6.18 4.72
N HIS A 439 11.89 -7.16 3.99
CA HIS A 439 12.67 -7.99 3.06
C HIS A 439 11.79 -8.49 1.92
N SER A 440 12.41 -8.74 0.78
CA SER A 440 11.71 -9.12 -0.45
C SER A 440 11.97 -10.57 -0.81
N TYR A 441 10.97 -11.28 -1.30
CA TYR A 441 11.09 -12.65 -1.80
C TYR A 441 9.95 -13.04 -2.72
N LEU A 442 10.15 -14.12 -3.47
CA LEU A 442 9.11 -14.80 -4.24
C LEU A 442 8.83 -16.18 -3.64
N THR A 443 7.57 -16.49 -3.45
CA THR A 443 7.08 -17.78 -2.94
C THR A 443 6.21 -18.45 -4.00
N ALA A 444 6.48 -19.73 -4.28
CA ALA A 444 5.59 -20.58 -5.08
C ALA A 444 4.73 -21.45 -4.16
N VAL A 445 3.44 -21.57 -4.51
CA VAL A 445 2.44 -22.35 -3.75
C VAL A 445 2.17 -23.67 -4.43
N ASP A 446 2.29 -24.76 -3.70
CA ASP A 446 1.90 -26.10 -4.13
C ASP A 446 0.46 -26.41 -3.68
N LEU A 447 -0.46 -26.48 -4.62
CA LEU A 447 -1.84 -26.88 -4.36
C LEU A 447 -1.93 -28.38 -3.97
N PRO A 448 -2.90 -28.77 -3.10
CA PRO A 448 -3.08 -30.15 -2.69
C PRO A 448 -3.25 -31.11 -3.88
N ARG A 449 -2.64 -32.30 -3.79
CA ARG A 449 -2.71 -33.32 -4.86
C ARG A 449 -4.16 -33.66 -5.25
N ALA A 450 -5.06 -33.77 -4.28
CA ALA A 450 -6.47 -34.06 -4.52
C ALA A 450 -7.16 -33.04 -5.44
N VAL A 451 -6.75 -31.77 -5.37
CA VAL A 451 -7.23 -30.69 -6.23
C VAL A 451 -6.72 -30.86 -7.66
N ARG A 452 -5.45 -31.24 -7.82
CA ARG A 452 -4.80 -31.43 -9.12
C ARG A 452 -5.27 -32.69 -9.86
N THR A 453 -5.75 -33.71 -9.14
CA THR A 453 -6.16 -35.01 -9.69
C THR A 453 -7.68 -35.15 -9.81
N GLY A 454 -8.46 -34.38 -9.09
CA GLY A 454 -9.93 -34.41 -9.10
C GLY A 454 -10.59 -33.70 -10.29
N THR A 455 -9.86 -32.85 -10.97
CA THR A 455 -10.24 -32.27 -12.27
C THR A 455 -9.75 -33.27 -13.31
N GLY A 456 -10.62 -33.96 -14.05
CA GLY A 456 -10.24 -35.02 -15.01
C GLY A 456 -8.98 -34.70 -15.82
N SER A 457 -8.36 -35.69 -16.41
CA SER A 457 -6.99 -35.74 -16.99
C SER A 457 -6.53 -34.55 -17.90
N ALA A 458 -7.26 -33.43 -18.01
CA ALA A 458 -6.96 -32.28 -18.85
C ALA A 458 -7.32 -30.91 -18.23
N ALA A 459 -7.80 -30.85 -16.98
CA ALA A 459 -8.21 -29.54 -16.44
C ALA A 459 -6.97 -28.72 -16.00
N ARG A 460 -6.88 -27.50 -16.54
CA ARG A 460 -5.89 -26.51 -16.19
C ARG A 460 -6.07 -26.09 -14.73
N VAL A 461 -4.96 -25.83 -14.03
CA VAL A 461 -4.94 -25.28 -12.68
C VAL A 461 -4.00 -24.08 -12.71
N SER A 462 -4.40 -22.98 -12.06
CA SER A 462 -3.55 -21.77 -11.98
C SER A 462 -2.23 -22.04 -11.28
N ALA A 463 -1.18 -21.39 -11.73
CA ALA A 463 0.02 -21.19 -10.93
C ALA A 463 -0.27 -20.13 -9.84
N VAL A 464 0.11 -20.43 -8.59
CA VAL A 464 -0.17 -19.54 -7.45
C VAL A 464 1.15 -19.11 -6.82
N TYR A 465 1.30 -17.79 -6.63
CA TYR A 465 2.51 -17.17 -6.10
C TYR A 465 2.19 -16.12 -5.04
N GLU A 466 3.17 -15.82 -4.20
CA GLU A 466 3.23 -14.59 -3.43
C GLU A 466 4.55 -13.89 -3.71
N ALA A 467 4.48 -12.58 -3.96
CA ALA A 467 5.64 -11.72 -4.12
C ALA A 467 5.61 -10.64 -3.02
N VAL A 468 6.59 -10.67 -2.14
CA VAL A 468 6.77 -9.66 -1.09
C VAL A 468 7.83 -8.68 -1.54
N CYS A 469 7.55 -7.38 -1.50
CA CYS A 469 8.50 -6.33 -1.83
C CYS A 469 8.49 -5.24 -0.76
N SER A 470 9.51 -5.23 0.07
CA SER A 470 9.75 -4.29 1.16
C SER A 470 11.25 -4.31 1.52
N PRO A 471 11.84 -3.15 1.87
CA PRO A 471 11.25 -1.81 1.84
C PRO A 471 11.57 -1.05 0.54
N PHE A 472 10.82 0.03 0.27
CA PHE A 472 11.23 1.05 -0.69
C PHE A 472 12.43 1.85 -0.17
N HIS A 473 12.40 2.25 1.11
CA HIS A 473 13.45 3.03 1.74
C HIS A 473 13.44 2.87 3.26
N GLN A 474 14.10 1.82 3.75
CA GLN A 474 14.30 1.58 5.19
C GLN A 474 15.34 0.47 5.40
N ALA A 475 16.46 0.80 6.01
CA ALA A 475 17.51 -0.17 6.24
C ALA A 475 17.18 -1.08 7.43
N MET A 476 17.07 -2.38 7.16
CA MET A 476 16.89 -3.35 8.25
C MET A 476 18.17 -3.47 9.09
N PRO A 477 18.09 -3.36 10.42
CA PRO A 477 19.25 -3.54 11.29
C PRO A 477 19.93 -4.90 11.12
N PRO A 478 21.26 -5.00 11.13
CA PRO A 478 22.00 -6.26 10.87
C PRO A 478 21.59 -7.43 11.79
N LYS A 479 21.23 -7.14 13.05
CA LYS A 479 20.78 -8.15 14.02
C LYS A 479 19.46 -8.79 13.60
N MET A 480 18.52 -7.99 13.06
CA MET A 480 17.23 -8.48 12.56
C MET A 480 17.41 -9.31 11.30
N ARG A 481 18.29 -8.89 10.36
CA ARG A 481 18.63 -9.70 9.16
C ARG A 481 19.10 -11.09 9.54
N TYR A 482 19.97 -11.21 10.55
CA TYR A 482 20.47 -12.51 11.01
C TYR A 482 19.37 -13.36 11.66
N ALA A 483 18.52 -12.76 12.50
CA ALA A 483 17.41 -13.44 13.15
C ALA A 483 16.38 -13.97 12.12
N GLN A 484 16.03 -13.18 11.13
CA GLN A 484 15.12 -13.59 10.06
C GLN A 484 15.73 -14.66 9.15
N GLY A 485 17.02 -14.57 8.84
CA GLY A 485 17.73 -15.64 8.13
C GLY A 485 17.67 -16.99 8.85
N LEU A 486 17.84 -17.00 10.16
CA LEU A 486 17.69 -18.23 10.99
C LEU A 486 16.24 -18.73 11.01
N ALA A 487 15.27 -17.83 11.16
CA ALA A 487 13.84 -18.16 11.18
C ALA A 487 13.35 -18.70 9.83
N SER A 488 14.01 -18.35 8.74
CA SER A 488 13.73 -18.86 7.39
C SER A 488 14.32 -20.25 7.12
N SER A 489 15.09 -20.82 8.07
CA SER A 489 15.71 -22.13 7.88
C SER A 489 14.69 -23.29 7.93
N ALA A 490 14.96 -24.38 7.21
CA ALA A 490 14.10 -25.57 7.21
C ALA A 490 13.98 -26.22 8.61
N VAL A 491 15.02 -26.11 9.44
CA VAL A 491 15.05 -26.67 10.79
C VAL A 491 14.10 -25.94 11.72
N SER A 492 14.09 -24.60 11.67
CA SER A 492 13.14 -23.77 12.45
C SER A 492 11.70 -24.09 12.08
N GLY A 493 11.42 -24.31 10.80
CA GLY A 493 10.10 -24.71 10.32
C GLY A 493 9.61 -26.05 10.86
N LEU A 494 10.48 -27.07 10.95
CA LEU A 494 10.14 -28.39 11.49
C LEU A 494 9.85 -28.35 13.00
N ILE A 495 10.73 -27.72 13.77
CA ILE A 495 10.57 -27.57 15.23
C ILE A 495 9.31 -26.73 15.53
N GLY A 496 9.13 -25.60 14.83
CA GLY A 496 7.98 -24.75 14.98
C GLY A 496 6.67 -25.48 14.69
N THR A 497 6.61 -26.29 13.61
CA THR A 497 5.41 -27.06 13.27
C THR A 497 5.05 -28.04 14.38
N ALA A 498 6.01 -28.76 14.96
CA ALA A 498 5.76 -29.69 16.06
C ALA A 498 5.20 -28.96 17.29
N VAL A 499 5.78 -27.83 17.69
CA VAL A 499 5.36 -27.04 18.85
C VAL A 499 3.97 -26.40 18.60
N ALA A 500 3.73 -25.86 17.41
CA ALA A 500 2.44 -25.29 17.03
C ALA A 500 1.33 -26.36 17.03
N THR A 501 1.61 -27.56 16.54
CA THR A 501 0.66 -28.68 16.56
C THR A 501 0.33 -29.11 17.99
N LEU A 502 1.31 -29.14 18.90
CA LEU A 502 1.08 -29.42 20.33
C LEU A 502 0.20 -28.35 21.00
N ALA A 503 0.24 -27.11 20.54
CA ALA A 503 -0.67 -26.06 20.97
C ALA A 503 -2.05 -26.10 20.27
N GLY A 504 -2.28 -27.07 19.38
CA GLY A 504 -3.51 -27.19 18.61
C GLY A 504 -3.65 -26.16 17.50
N ALA A 505 -2.54 -25.60 17.02
CA ALA A 505 -2.56 -24.75 15.84
C ALA A 505 -2.92 -25.58 14.59
N ARG A 506 -3.69 -24.98 13.69
CA ARG A 506 -4.05 -25.62 12.42
C ARG A 506 -2.82 -25.75 11.54
N VAL A 507 -2.63 -26.94 10.96
CA VAL A 507 -1.63 -27.13 9.92
C VAL A 507 -2.17 -26.60 8.61
N PRO A 508 -1.44 -25.73 7.89
CA PRO A 508 -1.85 -25.24 6.58
C PRO A 508 -2.12 -26.39 5.59
N THR A 509 -3.16 -26.23 4.77
CA THR A 509 -3.50 -27.17 3.70
C THR A 509 -2.66 -26.92 2.46
N LEU A 510 -2.30 -25.67 2.21
CA LEU A 510 -1.36 -25.27 1.17
C LEU A 510 0.09 -25.51 1.62
N LYS A 511 0.94 -25.82 0.68
CA LYS A 511 2.37 -25.84 0.88
C LYS A 511 3.00 -24.77 0.03
N TRP A 512 4.01 -24.10 0.55
CA TRP A 512 4.74 -23.08 -0.19
C TRP A 512 6.24 -23.17 0.09
N ARG A 513 7.00 -22.59 -0.80
CA ARG A 513 8.44 -22.46 -0.69
C ARG A 513 8.90 -21.14 -1.28
N ILE A 514 9.84 -20.50 -0.63
CA ILE A 514 10.55 -19.34 -1.20
C ILE A 514 11.41 -19.88 -2.34
N THR A 515 11.21 -19.32 -3.53
CA THR A 515 11.94 -19.70 -4.75
C THR A 515 13.05 -18.73 -5.07
N GLU A 516 12.87 -17.45 -4.70
CA GLU A 516 13.82 -16.39 -4.90
C GLU A 516 13.93 -15.50 -3.65
N GLY A 517 15.11 -14.98 -3.34
CA GLY A 517 15.39 -14.21 -2.14
C GLY A 517 15.73 -15.08 -0.91
N PRO A 518 15.60 -14.58 0.33
CA PRO A 518 15.20 -13.22 0.69
C PRO A 518 16.29 -12.17 0.41
N TRP A 519 15.87 -10.97 0.03
CA TRP A 519 16.72 -9.78 -0.12
C TRP A 519 16.36 -8.72 0.91
N PHE A 520 17.36 -8.08 1.49
CA PHE A 520 17.22 -7.12 2.60
C PHE A 520 17.61 -5.69 2.20
N GLN A 521 17.67 -5.41 0.93
CA GLN A 521 17.96 -4.09 0.37
C GLN A 521 16.67 -3.35 0.06
N ASN A 522 16.76 -2.02 -0.13
CA ASN A 522 15.67 -1.24 -0.69
C ASN A 522 15.36 -1.68 -2.11
N MET A 523 14.12 -2.01 -2.39
CA MET A 523 13.71 -2.65 -3.63
C MET A 523 12.39 -2.09 -4.16
N ILE A 524 12.18 -2.28 -5.44
CA ILE A 524 10.89 -2.16 -6.12
C ILE A 524 10.66 -3.42 -6.94
N ALA A 525 9.42 -3.89 -6.99
CA ALA A 525 9.06 -5.03 -7.81
C ALA A 525 8.10 -4.61 -8.94
N VAL A 526 8.17 -5.31 -10.07
CA VAL A 526 7.29 -5.09 -11.22
C VAL A 526 6.72 -6.42 -11.69
N LEU A 527 5.38 -6.54 -11.65
CA LEU A 527 4.63 -7.58 -12.35
C LEU A 527 4.33 -7.12 -13.77
N GLU A 528 4.72 -7.91 -14.75
CA GLU A 528 4.41 -7.69 -16.16
C GLU A 528 3.51 -8.81 -16.67
N PHE A 529 2.42 -8.44 -17.35
CA PHE A 529 1.46 -9.36 -17.96
C PHE A 529 1.36 -9.06 -19.46
N ASP A 530 1.68 -10.07 -20.27
CA ASP A 530 1.56 -10.01 -21.72
C ASP A 530 0.78 -11.24 -22.23
N GLY A 531 -0.50 -11.06 -22.44
CA GLY A 531 -1.42 -12.17 -22.72
C GLY A 531 -1.40 -13.21 -21.60
N PRO A 532 -1.12 -14.49 -21.90
CA PRO A 532 -1.01 -15.54 -20.88
C PRO A 532 0.33 -15.48 -20.10
N ALA A 533 1.32 -14.73 -20.57
CA ALA A 533 2.60 -14.64 -19.92
C ALA A 533 2.53 -13.68 -18.72
N ALA A 534 3.08 -14.13 -17.58
CA ALA A 534 3.27 -13.32 -16.40
C ALA A 534 4.73 -13.40 -15.96
N ARG A 535 5.34 -12.27 -15.69
CA ARG A 535 6.72 -12.14 -15.22
C ARG A 535 6.78 -11.26 -13.99
N LEU A 536 7.70 -11.56 -13.10
CA LEU A 536 8.02 -10.74 -11.94
C LEU A 536 9.49 -10.36 -12.00
N ARG A 537 9.76 -9.09 -11.79
CA ARG A 537 11.10 -8.56 -11.66
C ARG A 537 11.25 -7.85 -10.33
N PHE A 538 12.35 -8.12 -9.62
CA PHE A 538 12.78 -7.39 -8.44
C PHE A 538 14.02 -6.56 -8.80
N ASP A 539 13.98 -5.26 -8.49
CA ASP A 539 15.09 -4.34 -8.68
C ASP A 539 15.57 -3.77 -7.35
N ARG A 540 16.87 -3.82 -7.12
CA ARG A 540 17.53 -3.20 -5.97
C ARG A 540 17.85 -1.75 -6.27
N ALA A 541 17.59 -0.88 -5.32
CA ALA A 541 18.06 0.50 -5.35
C ALA A 541 19.52 0.55 -4.93
N THR A 542 20.35 1.16 -5.74
CA THR A 542 21.78 1.36 -5.51
C THR A 542 22.17 2.77 -5.95
N THR A 543 23.31 3.24 -5.46
CA THR A 543 23.89 4.53 -5.87
C THR A 543 25.17 4.27 -6.62
N ASP A 544 25.34 4.90 -7.77
CA ASP A 544 26.57 4.80 -8.56
C ASP A 544 27.72 5.63 -7.95
N THR A 545 28.88 5.60 -8.58
CA THR A 545 30.08 6.35 -8.15
C THR A 545 29.93 7.86 -8.23
N SER A 546 28.95 8.37 -8.98
CA SER A 546 28.62 9.81 -9.07
C SER A 546 27.60 10.26 -8.01
N GLY A 547 27.05 9.34 -7.22
CA GLY A 547 25.99 9.61 -6.26
C GLY A 547 24.58 9.55 -6.85
N THR A 548 24.42 9.08 -8.10
CA THR A 548 23.13 8.99 -8.78
C THR A 548 22.41 7.70 -8.39
N PRO A 549 21.16 7.77 -7.91
CA PRO A 549 20.36 6.57 -7.62
C PRO A 549 19.99 5.84 -8.90
N HIS A 550 20.07 4.51 -8.89
CA HIS A 550 19.68 3.66 -10.02
C HIS A 550 19.17 2.30 -9.56
N LEU A 551 18.43 1.62 -10.44
CA LEU A 551 17.90 0.28 -10.20
C LEU A 551 18.80 -0.78 -10.85
N THR A 552 19.11 -1.85 -10.09
CA THR A 552 19.83 -3.02 -10.58
C THR A 552 18.97 -4.27 -10.39
N ALA A 553 18.76 -5.02 -11.46
CA ALA A 553 17.98 -6.25 -11.40
C ALA A 553 18.57 -7.24 -10.38
N ALA A 554 17.75 -7.68 -9.44
CA ALA A 554 18.08 -8.73 -8.48
C ALA A 554 17.62 -10.09 -8.97
N CYS A 555 16.41 -10.14 -9.56
CA CYS A 555 15.81 -11.36 -10.08
C CYS A 555 14.79 -11.02 -11.17
N GLU A 556 14.63 -11.91 -12.12
CA GLU A 556 13.51 -11.96 -13.06
C GLU A 556 12.99 -13.40 -13.10
N ALA A 557 11.71 -13.61 -12.83
CA ALA A 557 11.06 -14.91 -12.76
C ALA A 557 9.84 -14.97 -13.69
N SER A 558 9.68 -16.07 -14.44
CA SER A 558 8.42 -16.39 -15.11
C SER A 558 7.45 -17.00 -14.10
N LEU A 559 6.20 -16.51 -14.11
CA LEU A 559 5.13 -17.00 -13.25
C LEU A 559 4.12 -17.89 -14.00
N SER A 560 4.24 -18.00 -15.32
CA SER A 560 3.33 -18.80 -16.19
C SER A 560 4.09 -19.74 -17.10
#